data_79dd9e83d475b7c727af9695dc499573
#
_entry.id   79dd9e83d475b7c727af9695dc499573
#
_cell.length_a   1.000
_cell.length_b   1.000
_cell.length_c   1.000
_cell.angle_alpha   90.00
_cell.angle_beta   90.00
_cell.angle_gamma   90.00
#
_symmetry.space_group_name_H-M   'P 1'
#
loop_
_entity.id
_entity.type
_entity.pdbx_description
1 polymer ?
#
loop_
_entity_poly.entity_id
_entity_poly.type
_entity_poly.pdbx_seq_one_letter_code
_entity_poly.pdbx_strand_id
1 'polypeptide(L)'
;MKRIKYILGVLLLLTGSSCTNESKTEKYQNKRDNIDVHSSIKEIQTGDVLIGSIARPFILGDYLIIGDYKSSDKLIRVFDKNSFDYLASTAYVGQGPGEITIMGNIGTDEMRRKFYVSDHGKQMIFSYDIDSVLANPYYMPEVKLKMNKAQFPDKYNYVNDTLSIALLIEPTSVSKFKQSVAKWNMQTGTFTPMKYQHPDIKKKRISFDASIEKGIYVECYTYHDLMSICRLDDGLLYNIYGPAWDEQESNKVHHYGSVKFCGDKIIASYSGGENFSDEYAPTQFLVFDLEGNYLKTLDVGYKIVDFCYDRENNRLIINFNDEIQFG
;
A
#
# COMPACT_ATOMS: atom_id res chain seq x y z
N MET A 1 79.33 26.15 -36.14
CA MET A 1 77.96 25.89 -36.61
C MET A 1 77.29 24.90 -35.67
N LYS A 2 76.48 25.38 -34.73
CA LYS A 2 75.76 24.53 -33.76
C LYS A 2 74.27 24.42 -34.21
N ARG A 3 73.84 23.23 -34.48
CA ARG A 3 72.41 22.93 -34.82
C ARG A 3 71.59 22.81 -33.53
N ILE A 4 70.60 23.68 -33.35
CA ILE A 4 69.62 23.62 -32.28
C ILE A 4 68.45 22.68 -32.74
N LYS A 5 68.22 21.60 -32.00
CA LYS A 5 67.10 20.71 -32.21
C LYS A 5 65.94 21.23 -31.34
N TYR A 6 64.85 21.61 -31.96
CA TYR A 6 63.55 21.87 -31.25
C TYR A 6 62.87 20.54 -30.98
N ILE A 7 62.62 20.25 -29.71
CA ILE A 7 61.78 19.16 -29.27
C ILE A 7 60.38 19.75 -29.08
N LEU A 8 59.46 19.34 -29.94
CA LEU A 8 58.02 19.69 -29.84
C LEU A 8 57.35 18.72 -28.86
N GLY A 9 57.08 19.17 -27.66
CA GLY A 9 56.29 18.39 -26.64
C GLY A 9 54.83 18.45 -26.99
N VAL A 10 54.26 17.31 -27.40
CA VAL A 10 52.81 17.14 -27.56
C VAL A 10 52.22 16.83 -26.18
N LEU A 11 51.51 17.79 -25.61
CA LEU A 11 50.74 17.64 -24.39
C LEU A 11 49.40 16.94 -24.71
N LEU A 12 49.29 15.62 -24.47
CA LEU A 12 48.09 14.87 -24.60
C LEU A 12 47.17 15.22 -23.41
N LEU A 13 46.15 16.05 -23.64
CA LEU A 13 45.03 16.27 -22.71
C LEU A 13 44.14 15.04 -22.73
N LEU A 14 44.30 14.15 -21.77
CA LEU A 14 43.34 13.11 -21.46
C LEU A 14 42.12 13.76 -20.79
N THR A 15 41.11 14.10 -21.58
CA THR A 15 39.75 14.37 -21.05
C THR A 15 39.17 13.05 -20.63
N GLY A 16 39.28 12.77 -19.34
CA GLY A 16 38.54 11.67 -18.72
C GLY A 16 37.03 11.97 -18.77
N SER A 17 36.38 11.40 -19.76
CA SER A 17 34.90 11.30 -19.71
C SER A 17 34.54 10.37 -18.56
N SER A 18 34.22 10.96 -17.40
CA SER A 18 33.54 10.25 -16.34
C SER A 18 32.16 9.89 -16.86
N CYS A 19 32.03 8.74 -17.49
CA CYS A 19 30.73 8.09 -17.63
C CYS A 19 30.31 7.69 -16.23
N THR A 20 29.48 8.50 -15.58
CA THR A 20 28.64 8.03 -14.51
C THR A 20 27.70 6.99 -15.14
N ASN A 21 27.98 5.71 -14.93
CA ASN A 21 27.02 4.65 -15.11
C ASN A 21 25.91 4.91 -14.09
N GLU A 22 24.95 5.75 -14.43
CA GLU A 22 23.66 5.74 -13.73
C GLU A 22 23.16 4.30 -13.85
N SER A 23 23.05 3.62 -12.71
CA SER A 23 22.52 2.27 -12.71
C SER A 23 21.09 2.39 -13.24
N LYS A 24 20.74 1.60 -14.26
CA LYS A 24 19.40 1.65 -14.88
C LYS A 24 18.26 1.42 -13.88
N THR A 25 18.61 1.02 -12.67
CA THR A 25 17.67 0.69 -11.58
C THR A 25 17.47 1.83 -10.57
N GLU A 26 18.34 2.86 -10.58
CA GLU A 26 18.25 3.99 -9.64
C GLU A 26 17.68 5.21 -10.34
N LYS A 27 16.60 5.78 -9.81
CA LYS A 27 15.93 6.98 -10.33
C LYS A 27 15.82 8.03 -9.25
N TYR A 28 16.18 9.27 -9.58
CA TYR A 28 16.14 10.39 -8.64
C TYR A 28 15.14 11.45 -9.09
N GLN A 29 14.28 11.88 -8.20
CA GLN A 29 13.35 12.98 -8.41
C GLN A 29 13.94 14.25 -7.82
N ASN A 30 14.11 15.28 -8.62
CA ASN A 30 14.64 16.56 -8.16
C ASN A 30 13.53 17.55 -7.74
N LYS A 31 12.30 17.35 -8.25
CA LYS A 31 11.16 18.24 -8.04
C LYS A 31 9.85 17.50 -8.15
N ARG A 32 8.86 17.94 -7.37
CA ARG A 32 7.45 17.54 -7.47
C ARG A 32 6.59 18.75 -7.78
N ASP A 33 5.72 18.60 -8.77
CA ASP A 33 4.80 19.66 -9.21
C ASP A 33 3.40 19.34 -8.67
N ASN A 34 2.89 20.19 -7.78
CA ASN A 34 1.60 20.02 -7.14
C ASN A 34 0.47 20.57 -8.03
N ILE A 35 -0.55 19.76 -8.20
CA ILE A 35 -1.81 20.13 -8.85
C ILE A 35 -2.88 20.09 -7.77
N ASP A 36 -3.46 21.24 -7.45
CA ASP A 36 -4.59 21.33 -6.54
C ASP A 36 -5.82 20.67 -7.18
N VAL A 37 -6.33 19.63 -6.52
CA VAL A 37 -7.54 18.89 -6.92
C VAL A 37 -8.61 18.90 -5.84
N HIS A 38 -8.45 19.69 -4.79
CA HIS A 38 -9.38 19.79 -3.66
C HIS A 38 -10.83 19.98 -4.09
N SER A 39 -11.05 20.96 -4.97
CA SER A 39 -12.40 21.26 -5.51
C SER A 39 -12.95 20.17 -6.45
N SER A 40 -12.14 19.20 -6.86
CA SER A 40 -12.56 18.07 -7.71
C SER A 40 -13.02 16.86 -6.90
N ILE A 41 -12.81 16.86 -5.58
CA ILE A 41 -13.28 15.81 -4.69
C ILE A 41 -14.80 15.89 -4.58
N LYS A 42 -15.45 14.76 -4.81
CA LYS A 42 -16.89 14.62 -4.64
C LYS A 42 -17.16 13.85 -3.37
N GLU A 43 -17.78 14.51 -2.41
CA GLU A 43 -18.16 13.84 -1.16
C GLU A 43 -19.10 12.66 -1.42
N ILE A 44 -18.82 11.52 -0.78
CA ILE A 44 -19.66 10.34 -0.79
C ILE A 44 -20.46 10.35 0.52
N GLN A 45 -21.78 10.45 0.40
CA GLN A 45 -22.70 10.39 1.53
C GLN A 45 -22.97 8.94 1.91
N THR A 46 -22.69 8.58 3.16
CA THR A 46 -22.96 7.23 3.69
C THR A 46 -24.33 7.12 4.39
N GLY A 47 -25.18 8.11 4.24
CA GLY A 47 -26.50 8.20 4.89
C GLY A 47 -26.35 8.22 6.41
N ASP A 48 -27.26 7.49 7.10
CA ASP A 48 -27.28 7.39 8.57
C ASP A 48 -26.29 6.35 9.12
N VAL A 49 -25.41 5.80 8.27
CA VAL A 49 -24.45 4.76 8.68
C VAL A 49 -23.24 5.40 9.35
N LEU A 50 -23.09 5.16 10.65
CA LEU A 50 -21.92 5.62 11.38
C LEU A 50 -20.71 4.75 11.07
N ILE A 51 -19.63 5.40 10.63
CA ILE A 51 -18.34 4.79 10.34
C ILE A 51 -17.27 5.57 11.10
N GLY A 52 -16.37 4.86 11.78
CA GLY A 52 -15.26 5.49 12.50
C GLY A 52 -14.23 6.13 11.55
N SER A 53 -13.46 7.09 12.06
CA SER A 53 -12.48 7.83 11.25
C SER A 53 -11.36 6.95 10.66
N ILE A 54 -11.06 5.80 11.27
CA ILE A 54 -10.08 4.84 10.76
C ILE A 54 -10.81 3.73 10.03
N ALA A 55 -11.12 3.98 8.77
CA ALA A 55 -11.77 3.02 7.90
C ALA A 55 -10.92 2.75 6.65
N ARG A 56 -11.11 1.58 6.02
CA ARG A 56 -10.43 1.21 4.79
C ARG A 56 -11.43 0.70 3.77
N PRO A 57 -11.47 1.31 2.58
CA PRO A 57 -12.34 0.88 1.50
C PRO A 57 -11.70 -0.25 0.68
N PHE A 58 -12.53 -1.21 0.22
CA PHE A 58 -12.17 -2.32 -0.66
C PHE A 58 -13.27 -2.51 -1.70
N ILE A 59 -12.91 -2.91 -2.91
CA ILE A 59 -13.87 -3.26 -3.96
C ILE A 59 -14.00 -4.77 -4.07
N LEU A 60 -15.25 -5.25 -4.16
CA LEU A 60 -15.59 -6.63 -4.49
C LEU A 60 -16.73 -6.63 -5.52
N GLY A 61 -16.39 -6.72 -6.81
CA GLY A 61 -17.38 -6.61 -7.89
C GLY A 61 -18.16 -5.31 -7.83
N ASP A 62 -19.47 -5.39 -7.62
CA ASP A 62 -20.38 -4.23 -7.51
C ASP A 62 -20.44 -3.61 -6.10
N TYR A 63 -19.66 -4.13 -5.15
CA TYR A 63 -19.74 -3.73 -3.77
C TYR A 63 -18.51 -2.93 -3.32
N LEU A 64 -18.79 -1.87 -2.54
CA LEU A 64 -17.82 -1.17 -1.73
C LEU A 64 -17.88 -1.76 -0.31
N ILE A 65 -16.82 -2.42 0.12
CA ILE A 65 -16.66 -2.95 1.47
C ILE A 65 -15.83 -1.95 2.26
N ILE A 66 -16.37 -1.47 3.37
CA ILE A 66 -15.67 -0.57 4.29
C ILE A 66 -15.37 -1.32 5.58
N GLY A 67 -14.09 -1.54 5.86
CA GLY A 67 -13.62 -2.05 7.14
C GLY A 67 -13.48 -0.91 8.15
N ASP A 68 -14.31 -0.86 9.16
CA ASP A 68 -14.32 0.13 10.24
C ASP A 68 -13.55 -0.40 11.46
N TYR A 69 -12.30 0.02 11.60
CA TYR A 69 -11.39 -0.46 12.66
C TYR A 69 -11.68 0.13 14.04
N LYS A 70 -12.61 1.06 14.14
CA LYS A 70 -13.01 1.71 15.41
C LYS A 70 -14.45 1.38 15.84
N SER A 71 -15.19 0.63 15.06
CA SER A 71 -16.53 0.19 15.42
C SER A 71 -16.52 -0.64 16.69
N SER A 72 -17.53 -0.45 17.53
CA SER A 72 -17.77 -1.24 18.74
C SER A 72 -18.82 -2.35 18.55
N ASP A 73 -19.44 -2.43 17.37
CA ASP A 73 -20.51 -3.41 17.07
C ASP A 73 -20.11 -4.27 15.88
N LYS A 74 -20.31 -3.80 14.66
CA LYS A 74 -19.96 -4.50 13.42
C LYS A 74 -18.83 -3.79 12.73
N LEU A 75 -17.79 -4.53 12.34
CA LEU A 75 -16.55 -3.98 11.77
C LEU A 75 -16.62 -3.75 10.27
N ILE A 76 -17.63 -4.28 9.57
CA ILE A 76 -17.69 -4.22 8.12
C ILE A 76 -19.03 -3.66 7.68
N ARG A 77 -19.00 -2.67 6.78
CA ARG A 77 -20.15 -2.10 6.08
C ARG A 77 -20.05 -2.42 4.60
N VAL A 78 -21.16 -2.77 3.99
CA VAL A 78 -21.27 -3.08 2.56
C VAL A 78 -22.21 -2.08 1.93
N PHE A 79 -21.74 -1.45 0.85
CA PHE A 79 -22.48 -0.50 0.04
C PHE A 79 -22.50 -0.95 -1.41
N ASP A 80 -23.49 -0.53 -2.18
CA ASP A 80 -23.39 -0.51 -3.63
C ASP A 80 -22.27 0.47 -4.03
N LYS A 81 -21.33 0.06 -4.88
CA LYS A 81 -20.19 0.91 -5.21
C LYS A 81 -20.53 2.10 -6.11
N ASN A 82 -21.68 2.06 -6.82
CA ASN A 82 -22.07 3.08 -7.80
C ASN A 82 -23.01 4.11 -7.19
N SER A 83 -24.04 3.68 -6.46
CA SER A 83 -24.99 4.56 -5.79
C SER A 83 -24.54 4.99 -4.40
N PHE A 84 -23.61 4.24 -3.79
CA PHE A 84 -23.21 4.35 -2.39
C PHE A 84 -24.32 4.08 -1.38
N ASP A 85 -25.41 3.40 -1.81
CA ASP A 85 -26.47 2.97 -0.93
C ASP A 85 -25.97 1.89 0.02
N TYR A 86 -26.33 2.03 1.30
CA TYR A 86 -26.02 1.03 2.31
C TYR A 86 -26.83 -0.24 2.09
N LEU A 87 -26.15 -1.39 2.13
CA LEU A 87 -26.76 -2.70 1.87
C LEU A 87 -26.76 -3.59 3.12
N ALA A 88 -25.65 -3.72 3.82
CA ALA A 88 -25.51 -4.61 4.97
C ALA A 88 -24.34 -4.25 5.88
N SER A 89 -24.36 -4.81 7.10
CA SER A 89 -23.19 -4.81 8.01
C SER A 89 -22.97 -6.22 8.57
N THR A 90 -21.69 -6.57 8.76
CA THR A 90 -21.28 -7.88 9.29
C THR A 90 -20.00 -7.78 10.13
N ALA A 91 -19.47 -8.93 10.59
CA ALA A 91 -18.26 -9.04 11.40
C ALA A 91 -18.41 -8.37 12.77
N TYR A 92 -19.21 -8.97 13.63
CA TYR A 92 -19.39 -8.49 15.02
C TYR A 92 -18.05 -8.46 15.78
N VAL A 93 -17.88 -7.43 16.59
CA VAL A 93 -16.76 -7.33 17.53
C VAL A 93 -17.01 -8.28 18.70
N GLY A 94 -16.02 -9.13 19.01
CA GLY A 94 -16.11 -10.00 20.16
C GLY A 94 -15.21 -11.22 20.13
N GLN A 95 -15.43 -12.11 21.10
CA GLN A 95 -14.63 -13.32 21.30
C GLN A 95 -15.38 -14.61 20.93
N GLY A 96 -16.67 -14.50 20.65
CA GLY A 96 -17.54 -15.62 20.27
C GLY A 96 -17.16 -16.22 18.90
N PRO A 97 -17.73 -17.39 18.56
CA PRO A 97 -17.55 -17.99 17.24
C PRO A 97 -17.96 -17.01 16.13
N GLY A 98 -17.09 -16.84 15.11
CA GLY A 98 -17.35 -15.94 13.99
C GLY A 98 -17.25 -14.44 14.26
N GLU A 99 -17.10 -14.02 15.52
CA GLU A 99 -16.82 -12.64 15.89
C GLU A 99 -15.33 -12.30 15.65
N ILE A 100 -15.02 -11.04 15.50
CA ILE A 100 -13.64 -10.53 15.27
C ILE A 100 -13.14 -9.81 16.51
N THR A 101 -11.99 -10.22 17.02
CA THR A 101 -11.38 -9.61 18.20
C THR A 101 -10.51 -8.40 17.83
N ILE A 102 -9.62 -8.55 16.85
CA ILE A 102 -8.74 -7.49 16.34
C ILE A 102 -8.69 -7.63 14.82
N MET A 103 -9.47 -6.82 14.13
CA MET A 103 -9.52 -6.84 12.68
C MET A 103 -8.19 -6.38 12.08
N GLY A 104 -7.62 -7.20 11.18
CA GLY A 104 -6.50 -6.88 10.34
C GLY A 104 -6.94 -6.44 8.94
N ASN A 105 -6.47 -7.11 7.91
CA ASN A 105 -6.79 -6.76 6.51
C ASN A 105 -8.00 -7.50 5.97
N ILE A 106 -8.58 -6.95 4.91
CA ILE A 106 -9.61 -7.59 4.09
C ILE A 106 -9.00 -7.89 2.72
N GLY A 107 -9.05 -9.15 2.29
CA GLY A 107 -8.72 -9.57 0.94
C GLY A 107 -9.99 -9.94 0.17
N THR A 108 -10.11 -9.52 -1.09
CA THR A 108 -11.30 -9.75 -1.92
C THR A 108 -11.06 -10.85 -2.96
N ASP A 109 -12.05 -11.71 -3.17
CA ASP A 109 -12.08 -12.80 -4.16
C ASP A 109 -13.32 -12.60 -5.05
N GLU A 110 -13.15 -11.83 -6.12
CA GLU A 110 -14.25 -11.51 -7.04
C GLU A 110 -14.85 -12.76 -7.68
N MET A 111 -13.99 -13.73 -8.05
CA MET A 111 -14.43 -14.95 -8.74
C MET A 111 -15.41 -15.77 -7.90
N ARG A 112 -15.15 -15.87 -6.59
CA ARG A 112 -16.01 -16.63 -5.66
C ARG A 112 -17.01 -15.76 -4.92
N ARG A 113 -17.03 -14.45 -5.18
CA ARG A 113 -17.87 -13.47 -4.48
C ARG A 113 -17.70 -13.56 -2.96
N LYS A 114 -16.41 -13.64 -2.52
CA LYS A 114 -16.01 -13.76 -1.11
C LYS A 114 -15.01 -12.68 -0.73
N PHE A 115 -14.97 -12.40 0.56
CA PHE A 115 -13.86 -11.64 1.14
C PHE A 115 -13.34 -12.34 2.39
N TYR A 116 -12.07 -12.13 2.65
CA TYR A 116 -11.35 -12.80 3.72
C TYR A 116 -10.85 -11.76 4.72
N VAL A 117 -11.20 -11.95 5.99
CA VAL A 117 -10.88 -11.00 7.06
C VAL A 117 -9.90 -11.64 8.02
N SER A 118 -8.75 -11.00 8.24
CA SER A 118 -7.82 -11.44 9.27
C SER A 118 -8.25 -10.95 10.66
N ASP A 119 -8.24 -11.85 11.63
CA ASP A 119 -8.35 -11.55 13.06
C ASP A 119 -7.00 -11.80 13.73
N HIS A 120 -6.28 -10.73 14.02
CA HIS A 120 -4.97 -10.82 14.66
C HIS A 120 -5.07 -11.22 16.13
N GLY A 121 -6.21 -10.98 16.79
CA GLY A 121 -6.43 -11.42 18.16
C GLY A 121 -6.59 -12.93 18.26
N LYS A 122 -7.42 -13.53 17.43
CA LYS A 122 -7.66 -14.98 17.37
C LYS A 122 -6.64 -15.72 16.50
N GLN A 123 -5.79 -15.02 15.74
CA GLN A 123 -4.87 -15.59 14.77
C GLN A 123 -5.61 -16.48 13.74
N MET A 124 -6.64 -15.92 13.12
CA MET A 124 -7.47 -16.60 12.14
C MET A 124 -7.76 -15.71 10.94
N ILE A 125 -8.04 -16.34 9.82
CA ILE A 125 -8.68 -15.73 8.65
C ILE A 125 -10.10 -16.27 8.56
N PHE A 126 -11.07 -15.37 8.53
CA PHE A 126 -12.48 -15.71 8.30
C PHE A 126 -12.86 -15.48 6.84
N SER A 127 -13.68 -16.36 6.30
CA SER A 127 -14.25 -16.28 4.96
C SER A 127 -15.70 -15.82 5.04
N TYR A 128 -15.99 -14.73 4.36
CA TYR A 128 -17.33 -14.18 4.21
C TYR A 128 -17.81 -14.36 2.77
N ASP A 129 -19.00 -14.90 2.60
CA ASP A 129 -19.71 -14.96 1.33
C ASP A 129 -20.61 -13.73 1.21
N ILE A 130 -20.41 -12.89 0.19
CA ILE A 130 -21.10 -11.59 0.10
C ILE A 130 -22.62 -11.76 -0.05
N ASP A 131 -23.07 -12.75 -0.82
CA ASP A 131 -24.49 -12.97 -1.06
C ASP A 131 -25.19 -13.42 0.23
N SER A 132 -24.51 -14.26 1.01
CA SER A 132 -24.99 -14.69 2.34
C SER A 132 -25.03 -13.55 3.35
N VAL A 133 -24.02 -12.64 3.32
CA VAL A 133 -24.00 -11.43 4.15
C VAL A 133 -25.17 -10.51 3.83
N LEU A 134 -25.48 -10.34 2.55
CA LEU A 134 -26.60 -9.51 2.09
C LEU A 134 -27.96 -10.12 2.44
N ALA A 135 -28.08 -11.45 2.38
CA ALA A 135 -29.32 -12.15 2.64
C ALA A 135 -29.62 -12.34 4.14
N ASN A 136 -28.60 -12.36 5.00
CA ASN A 136 -28.76 -12.70 6.42
C ASN A 136 -27.93 -11.77 7.32
N PRO A 137 -28.57 -10.88 8.10
CA PRO A 137 -27.88 -9.95 9.00
C PRO A 137 -27.13 -10.65 10.17
N TYR A 138 -27.40 -11.95 10.39
CA TYR A 138 -26.75 -12.79 11.41
C TYR A 138 -25.79 -13.81 10.78
N TYR A 139 -25.35 -13.57 9.55
CA TYR A 139 -24.42 -14.47 8.86
C TYR A 139 -23.16 -14.73 9.71
N MET A 140 -22.82 -16.00 9.86
CA MET A 140 -21.62 -16.45 10.57
C MET A 140 -20.57 -16.88 9.54
N PRO A 141 -19.36 -16.28 9.55
CA PRO A 141 -18.30 -16.65 8.61
C PRO A 141 -17.69 -18.02 8.95
N GLU A 142 -17.10 -18.62 7.94
CA GLU A 142 -16.30 -19.84 8.09
C GLU A 142 -14.83 -19.48 8.40
N VAL A 143 -14.16 -20.36 9.17
CA VAL A 143 -12.70 -20.24 9.34
C VAL A 143 -12.02 -20.75 8.09
N LYS A 144 -11.34 -19.85 7.37
CA LYS A 144 -10.53 -20.20 6.19
C LYS A 144 -9.18 -20.79 6.58
N LEU A 145 -8.50 -20.18 7.54
CA LEU A 145 -7.13 -20.53 7.92
C LEU A 145 -6.85 -20.11 9.35
N LYS A 146 -6.04 -20.89 10.07
CA LYS A 146 -5.39 -20.48 11.33
C LYS A 146 -4.00 -19.92 11.02
N MET A 147 -3.73 -18.70 11.48
CA MET A 147 -2.43 -18.05 11.30
C MET A 147 -1.42 -18.50 12.35
N ASN A 148 -0.13 -18.32 12.05
CA ASN A 148 0.96 -18.58 12.98
C ASN A 148 1.36 -17.28 13.69
N LYS A 149 1.54 -17.32 15.02
CA LYS A 149 1.99 -16.16 15.82
C LYS A 149 3.41 -15.69 15.49
N ALA A 150 4.26 -16.60 14.99
CA ALA A 150 5.64 -16.28 14.63
C ALA A 150 5.75 -15.53 13.30
N GLN A 151 4.78 -15.72 12.41
CA GLN A 151 4.72 -15.11 11.08
C GLN A 151 3.27 -14.95 10.67
N PHE A 152 2.84 -13.73 10.37
CA PHE A 152 1.47 -13.46 9.95
C PHE A 152 1.41 -12.28 8.97
N PRO A 153 0.37 -12.20 8.11
CA PRO A 153 0.18 -11.08 7.20
C PRO A 153 -0.39 -9.86 7.97
N ASP A 154 0.17 -8.68 7.74
CA ASP A 154 -0.46 -7.41 8.13
C ASP A 154 -1.51 -6.98 7.09
N LYS A 155 -1.07 -6.85 5.83
CA LYS A 155 -1.90 -6.61 4.65
C LYS A 155 -1.64 -7.71 3.62
N TYR A 156 -2.62 -7.98 2.75
CA TYR A 156 -2.42 -8.91 1.65
C TYR A 156 -3.37 -8.64 0.48
N ASN A 157 -2.89 -8.95 -0.71
CA ASN A 157 -3.66 -9.00 -1.94
C ASN A 157 -3.95 -10.47 -2.23
N TYR A 158 -5.21 -10.88 -2.08
CA TYR A 158 -5.62 -12.24 -2.40
C TYR A 158 -5.64 -12.45 -3.92
N VAL A 159 -5.11 -13.56 -4.37
CA VAL A 159 -5.13 -13.97 -5.79
C VAL A 159 -5.93 -15.26 -5.94
N ASN A 160 -5.53 -16.26 -5.16
CA ASN A 160 -6.21 -17.56 -5.04
C ASN A 160 -5.72 -18.27 -3.77
N ASP A 161 -6.24 -19.48 -3.49
CA ASP A 161 -5.92 -20.21 -2.26
C ASP A 161 -4.43 -20.56 -2.10
N THR A 162 -3.69 -20.70 -3.21
CA THR A 162 -2.27 -21.06 -3.20
C THR A 162 -1.34 -19.88 -3.40
N LEU A 163 -1.88 -18.71 -3.72
CA LEU A 163 -1.12 -17.48 -3.95
C LEU A 163 -1.88 -16.25 -3.45
N SER A 164 -1.27 -15.57 -2.51
CA SER A 164 -1.53 -14.18 -2.14
C SER A 164 -0.18 -13.46 -2.05
N ILE A 165 -0.17 -12.15 -2.21
CA ILE A 165 1.02 -11.33 -1.93
C ILE A 165 0.73 -10.60 -0.64
N ALA A 166 1.60 -10.74 0.36
CA ALA A 166 1.37 -10.26 1.71
C ALA A 166 2.53 -9.44 2.23
N LEU A 167 2.22 -8.45 3.06
CA LEU A 167 3.18 -7.81 3.94
C LEU A 167 3.32 -8.71 5.17
N LEU A 168 4.40 -9.48 5.20
CA LEU A 168 4.72 -10.41 6.27
C LEU A 168 5.29 -9.66 7.47
N ILE A 169 4.74 -9.95 8.64
CA ILE A 169 5.25 -9.51 9.94
C ILE A 169 5.90 -10.71 10.64
N GLU A 170 7.15 -10.51 11.08
CA GLU A 170 7.92 -11.46 11.87
C GLU A 170 8.29 -10.78 13.19
N PRO A 171 7.57 -11.02 14.30
CA PRO A 171 7.94 -10.50 15.60
C PRO A 171 9.33 -11.00 16.03
N THR A 172 10.21 -10.08 16.41
CA THR A 172 11.57 -10.39 16.89
C THR A 172 11.71 -10.17 18.40
N SER A 173 10.80 -9.39 18.98
CA SER A 173 10.64 -9.21 20.43
C SER A 173 9.25 -8.65 20.71
N VAL A 174 8.91 -8.36 21.98
CA VAL A 174 7.61 -7.82 22.39
C VAL A 174 7.23 -6.53 21.63
N SER A 175 8.22 -5.70 21.27
CA SER A 175 7.98 -4.40 20.60
C SER A 175 8.71 -4.24 19.27
N LYS A 176 9.37 -5.29 18.77
CA LYS A 176 10.16 -5.24 17.53
C LYS A 176 9.70 -6.31 16.56
N PHE A 177 9.69 -5.97 15.29
CA PHE A 177 9.34 -6.88 14.21
C PHE A 177 10.10 -6.54 12.92
N LYS A 178 10.24 -7.53 12.05
CA LYS A 178 10.66 -7.36 10.67
C LYS A 178 9.44 -7.29 9.77
N GLN A 179 9.55 -6.54 8.68
CA GLN A 179 8.59 -6.52 7.59
C GLN A 179 9.26 -6.96 6.30
N SER A 180 8.57 -7.76 5.51
CA SER A 180 8.96 -8.11 4.14
C SER A 180 7.72 -8.38 3.29
N VAL A 181 7.81 -8.14 1.99
CA VAL A 181 6.79 -8.64 1.07
C VAL A 181 7.04 -10.13 0.86
N ALA A 182 6.00 -10.94 0.83
CA ALA A 182 6.08 -12.39 0.67
C ALA A 182 4.97 -12.94 -0.22
N LYS A 183 5.26 -14.02 -0.93
CA LYS A 183 4.22 -14.90 -1.46
C LYS A 183 3.65 -15.69 -0.30
N TRP A 184 2.35 -15.76 -0.21
CA TRP A 184 1.65 -16.48 0.85
C TRP A 184 0.69 -17.50 0.27
N ASN A 185 0.87 -18.74 0.65
CA ASN A 185 -0.06 -19.83 0.34
C ASN A 185 -1.08 -19.93 1.48
N MET A 186 -2.31 -19.47 1.25
CA MET A 186 -3.37 -19.48 2.26
C MET A 186 -3.92 -20.89 2.54
N GLN A 187 -3.67 -21.87 1.66
CA GLN A 187 -4.09 -23.26 1.89
C GLN A 187 -3.20 -23.96 2.91
N THR A 188 -1.89 -23.70 2.86
CA THR A 188 -0.89 -24.30 3.76
C THR A 188 -0.45 -23.40 4.90
N GLY A 189 -0.71 -22.11 4.80
CA GLY A 189 -0.24 -21.09 5.74
C GLY A 189 1.23 -20.69 5.55
N THR A 190 1.92 -21.17 4.50
CA THR A 190 3.36 -20.93 4.29
C THR A 190 3.64 -19.62 3.60
N PHE A 191 4.71 -18.93 4.04
CA PHE A 191 5.23 -17.71 3.43
C PHE A 191 6.56 -17.98 2.74
N THR A 192 6.76 -17.33 1.59
CA THR A 192 8.04 -17.27 0.87
C THR A 192 8.38 -15.80 0.67
N PRO A 193 9.28 -15.22 1.51
CA PRO A 193 9.67 -13.82 1.40
C PRO A 193 10.28 -13.50 0.03
N MET A 194 10.00 -12.30 -0.49
CA MET A 194 10.66 -11.75 -1.67
C MET A 194 12.12 -11.45 -1.33
N LYS A 195 13.01 -11.60 -2.32
CA LYS A 195 14.47 -11.52 -2.08
C LYS A 195 14.98 -10.09 -1.97
N TYR A 196 14.31 -9.14 -2.64
CA TYR A 196 14.81 -7.77 -2.65
C TYR A 196 14.72 -7.13 -1.26
N GLN A 197 15.84 -6.53 -0.85
CA GLN A 197 15.94 -5.65 0.31
C GLN A 197 16.88 -4.49 -0.07
N HIS A 198 16.45 -3.27 0.24
CA HIS A 198 17.28 -2.10 0.01
C HIS A 198 18.53 -2.16 0.91
N PRO A 199 19.75 -1.97 0.35
CA PRO A 199 21.00 -2.20 1.10
C PRO A 199 21.17 -1.27 2.31
N ASP A 200 20.69 -0.03 2.23
CA ASP A 200 20.92 1.00 3.24
C ASP A 200 19.84 1.04 4.31
N ILE A 201 18.68 0.37 4.09
CA ILE A 201 17.56 0.39 5.04
C ILE A 201 17.56 -0.84 5.93
N LYS A 202 17.91 -0.67 7.20
CA LYS A 202 17.96 -1.73 8.20
C LYS A 202 16.60 -2.02 8.84
N LYS A 203 15.79 -0.98 9.05
CA LYS A 203 14.43 -1.09 9.62
C LYS A 203 13.38 -0.78 8.58
N LYS A 204 12.97 -1.80 7.86
CA LYS A 204 11.93 -1.67 6.86
C LYS A 204 10.57 -1.36 7.51
N ARG A 205 9.93 -0.28 7.09
CA ARG A 205 8.55 0.09 7.38
C ARG A 205 7.94 0.58 6.07
N ILE A 206 7.01 -0.21 5.55
CA ILE A 206 6.48 -0.02 4.20
C ILE A 206 4.97 -0.20 4.16
N SER A 207 4.35 0.47 3.20
CA SER A 207 3.13 0.00 2.55
C SER A 207 3.49 -0.69 1.22
N PHE A 208 2.61 -1.53 0.72
CA PHE A 208 2.83 -2.23 -0.53
C PHE A 208 1.53 -2.43 -1.29
N ASP A 209 1.66 -2.68 -2.58
CA ASP A 209 0.63 -3.25 -3.43
C ASP A 209 1.26 -4.15 -4.49
N ALA A 210 0.47 -5.04 -5.09
CA ALA A 210 0.96 -5.97 -6.11
C ALA A 210 0.00 -6.07 -7.28
N SER A 211 0.55 -6.07 -8.48
CA SER A 211 -0.17 -6.36 -9.71
C SER A 211 0.27 -7.69 -10.29
N ILE A 212 -0.60 -8.71 -10.18
CA ILE A 212 -0.34 -10.03 -10.77
C ILE A 212 -0.32 -9.94 -12.29
N GLU A 213 -1.23 -9.15 -12.87
CA GLU A 213 -1.32 -8.91 -14.31
C GLU A 213 0.00 -8.37 -14.89
N LYS A 214 0.66 -7.46 -14.17
CA LYS A 214 1.93 -6.85 -14.58
C LYS A 214 3.16 -7.62 -14.09
N GLY A 215 2.98 -8.59 -13.20
CA GLY A 215 4.07 -9.37 -12.62
C GLY A 215 4.98 -8.59 -11.67
N ILE A 216 4.49 -7.49 -11.08
CA ILE A 216 5.27 -6.58 -10.23
C ILE A 216 4.59 -6.28 -8.90
N TYR A 217 5.38 -5.85 -7.92
CA TYR A 217 4.91 -5.25 -6.69
C TYR A 217 5.68 -3.97 -6.39
N VAL A 218 5.10 -3.11 -5.57
CA VAL A 218 5.69 -1.85 -5.14
C VAL A 218 5.78 -1.80 -3.62
N GLU A 219 6.90 -1.27 -3.11
CA GLU A 219 7.13 -0.95 -1.71
C GLU A 219 7.32 0.56 -1.56
N CYS A 220 6.49 1.20 -0.75
CA CYS A 220 6.62 2.61 -0.39
C CYS A 220 7.07 2.71 1.06
N TYR A 221 8.17 3.43 1.31
CA TYR A 221 8.79 3.47 2.62
C TYR A 221 8.21 4.60 3.47
N THR A 222 7.74 4.25 4.68
CA THR A 222 7.10 5.22 5.58
C THR A 222 8.06 6.31 6.04
N TYR A 223 9.30 5.95 6.37
CA TYR A 223 10.28 6.86 6.96
C TYR A 223 11.42 7.27 6.03
N HIS A 224 11.31 6.94 4.76
CA HIS A 224 12.25 7.34 3.73
C HIS A 224 11.49 7.81 2.49
N ASP A 225 11.97 8.84 1.83
CA ASP A 225 11.40 9.30 0.55
C ASP A 225 11.87 8.38 -0.59
N LEU A 226 11.42 7.12 -0.49
CA LEU A 226 11.81 6.02 -1.37
C LEU A 226 10.62 5.16 -1.74
N MET A 227 10.55 4.77 -3.00
CA MET A 227 9.68 3.74 -3.52
C MET A 227 10.52 2.73 -4.29
N SER A 228 10.29 1.42 -4.08
CA SER A 228 10.94 0.35 -4.85
C SER A 228 9.90 -0.42 -5.66
N ILE A 229 10.14 -0.59 -6.97
CA ILE A 229 9.34 -1.45 -7.85
C ILE A 229 10.12 -2.72 -8.12
N CYS A 230 9.50 -3.86 -7.87
CA CYS A 230 10.13 -5.17 -7.95
C CYS A 230 9.29 -6.15 -8.76
N ARG A 231 9.92 -7.18 -9.35
CA ARG A 231 9.24 -8.30 -10.00
C ARG A 231 8.73 -9.32 -8.97
N LEU A 232 7.58 -9.90 -9.25
CA LEU A 232 7.01 -10.99 -8.43
C LEU A 232 7.80 -12.32 -8.54
N ASP A 233 8.52 -12.53 -9.62
CA ASP A 233 9.35 -13.71 -9.80
C ASP A 233 10.74 -13.56 -9.19
N ASP A 234 11.33 -12.40 -9.20
CA ASP A 234 12.52 -12.01 -8.43
C ASP A 234 13.12 -10.67 -8.87
N GLY A 235 13.59 -9.91 -7.89
CA GLY A 235 14.53 -8.82 -8.06
C GLY A 235 13.94 -7.43 -8.25
N LEU A 236 14.84 -6.47 -8.07
CA LEU A 236 14.56 -5.04 -8.22
C LEU A 236 14.40 -4.69 -9.71
N LEU A 237 13.40 -3.85 -10.01
CA LEU A 237 13.31 -3.11 -11.26
C LEU A 237 13.87 -1.70 -11.06
N TYR A 238 13.30 -0.96 -10.11
CA TYR A 238 13.65 0.44 -9.87
C TYR A 238 13.59 0.80 -8.40
N ASN A 239 14.58 1.57 -7.92
CA ASN A 239 14.48 2.41 -6.74
C ASN A 239 14.23 3.84 -7.19
N ILE A 240 13.21 4.47 -6.63
CA ILE A 240 12.81 5.83 -6.93
C ILE A 240 12.98 6.67 -5.67
N TYR A 241 14.03 7.47 -5.66
CA TYR A 241 14.38 8.37 -4.57
C TYR A 241 13.70 9.72 -4.77
N GLY A 242 12.96 10.16 -3.76
CA GLY A 242 12.35 11.48 -3.76
C GLY A 242 13.32 12.59 -3.37
N PRO A 243 12.90 13.87 -3.48
CA PRO A 243 13.75 15.02 -3.17
C PRO A 243 14.24 15.08 -1.72
N ALA A 244 13.53 14.43 -0.79
CA ALA A 244 13.87 14.36 0.63
C ALA A 244 14.51 13.01 1.02
N TRP A 245 15.07 12.29 0.07
CA TRP A 245 15.79 11.04 0.35
C TRP A 245 16.98 11.28 1.28
N ASP A 246 17.05 10.50 2.34
CA ASP A 246 18.15 10.44 3.29
C ASP A 246 18.41 8.97 3.67
N GLU A 247 19.67 8.57 3.72
CA GLU A 247 20.11 7.23 4.16
C GLU A 247 19.98 7.04 5.69
N GLN A 248 19.83 8.14 6.45
CA GLN A 248 19.78 8.09 7.90
C GLN A 248 18.48 7.42 8.38
N GLU A 249 18.62 6.41 9.23
CA GLU A 249 17.48 5.83 9.92
C GLU A 249 16.85 6.86 10.88
N SER A 250 15.73 7.42 10.49
CA SER A 250 14.97 8.38 11.27
C SER A 250 13.48 8.09 11.10
N ASN A 251 12.71 8.28 12.18
CA ASN A 251 11.25 8.29 12.12
C ASN A 251 10.67 9.69 12.33
N LYS A 252 11.47 10.72 12.08
CA LYS A 252 11.04 12.13 12.26
C LYS A 252 10.06 12.58 11.19
N VAL A 253 10.23 12.09 9.96
CA VAL A 253 9.38 12.44 8.82
C VAL A 253 8.58 11.23 8.37
N HIS A 254 7.29 11.42 8.14
CA HIS A 254 6.40 10.45 7.54
C HIS A 254 6.27 10.75 6.05
N HIS A 255 6.77 9.88 5.18
CA HIS A 255 6.75 10.09 3.74
C HIS A 255 5.53 9.44 3.09
N TYR A 256 5.53 8.12 2.95
CA TYR A 256 4.47 7.40 2.25
C TYR A 256 3.46 6.76 3.20
N GLY A 257 2.19 6.94 2.88
CA GLY A 257 1.07 6.19 3.46
C GLY A 257 0.73 4.95 2.63
N SER A 258 -0.52 4.85 2.14
CA SER A 258 -0.98 3.73 1.31
C SER A 258 -0.57 3.88 -0.15
N VAL A 259 -0.44 2.74 -0.85
CA VAL A 259 -0.13 2.68 -2.29
C VAL A 259 -1.05 1.69 -2.99
N LYS A 260 -1.43 1.98 -4.26
CA LYS A 260 -2.25 1.11 -5.12
C LYS A 260 -1.79 1.15 -6.57
N PHE A 261 -1.89 0.01 -7.24
CA PHE A 261 -1.90 -0.04 -8.69
C PHE A 261 -3.26 0.40 -9.22
N CYS A 262 -3.28 1.43 -10.06
CA CYS A 262 -4.48 2.02 -10.64
C CYS A 262 -4.36 1.97 -12.16
N GLY A 263 -4.76 0.86 -12.79
CA GLY A 263 -4.55 0.60 -14.20
C GLY A 263 -3.08 0.51 -14.58
N ASP A 264 -2.60 1.47 -15.36
CA ASP A 264 -1.21 1.63 -15.80
C ASP A 264 -0.39 2.59 -14.91
N LYS A 265 -0.89 2.91 -13.73
CA LYS A 265 -0.26 3.85 -12.80
C LYS A 265 -0.07 3.24 -11.42
N ILE A 266 0.91 3.76 -10.71
CA ILE A 266 1.11 3.57 -9.27
C ILE A 266 0.72 4.89 -8.61
N ILE A 267 -0.23 4.83 -7.67
CA ILE A 267 -0.67 5.98 -6.89
C ILE A 267 -0.37 5.73 -5.42
N ALA A 268 0.38 6.64 -4.80
CA ALA A 268 0.78 6.54 -3.40
C ALA A 268 0.38 7.80 -2.64
N SER A 269 -0.27 7.64 -1.48
CA SER A 269 -0.52 8.77 -0.59
C SER A 269 0.78 9.22 0.06
N TYR A 270 0.98 10.54 0.19
CA TYR A 270 2.23 11.14 0.61
C TYR A 270 1.99 12.32 1.57
N SER A 271 2.82 12.38 2.60
CA SER A 271 2.86 13.50 3.55
C SER A 271 4.14 14.33 3.36
N GLY A 272 5.30 13.78 3.69
CA GLY A 272 6.56 14.55 3.83
C GLY A 272 6.59 15.42 5.08
N GLY A 273 5.62 15.30 5.98
CA GLY A 273 5.49 16.06 7.22
C GLY A 273 6.17 15.39 8.41
N GLU A 274 6.35 16.17 9.49
CA GLU A 274 6.94 15.66 10.73
C GLU A 274 6.03 14.61 11.38
N ASN A 275 6.60 13.44 11.66
CA ASN A 275 5.93 12.43 12.47
C ASN A 275 5.70 12.98 13.89
N PHE A 276 4.56 12.73 14.48
CA PHE A 276 4.10 13.31 15.77
C PHE A 276 3.63 14.79 15.72
N SER A 277 3.47 15.37 14.55
CA SER A 277 2.77 16.65 14.32
C SER A 277 1.44 16.40 13.60
N ASP A 278 0.62 17.44 13.44
CA ASP A 278 -0.61 17.36 12.63
C ASP A 278 -0.34 17.16 11.13
N GLU A 279 0.91 17.41 10.70
CA GLU A 279 1.36 17.30 9.32
C GLU A 279 1.76 15.85 8.93
N TYR A 280 1.75 14.90 9.87
CA TYR A 280 2.13 13.52 9.57
C TYR A 280 1.16 12.80 8.61
N ALA A 281 -0.09 13.25 8.56
CA ALA A 281 -1.11 12.64 7.72
C ALA A 281 -0.90 13.01 6.24
N PRO A 282 -0.95 12.03 5.32
CA PRO A 282 -0.89 12.31 3.90
C PRO A 282 -2.04 13.19 3.44
N THR A 283 -1.75 14.22 2.64
CA THR A 283 -2.75 15.07 1.98
C THR A 283 -2.61 15.09 0.46
N GLN A 284 -1.63 14.36 -0.06
CA GLN A 284 -1.26 14.34 -1.47
C GLN A 284 -1.20 12.92 -2.01
N PHE A 285 -1.41 12.78 -3.31
CA PHE A 285 -1.08 11.57 -4.06
C PHE A 285 0.07 11.83 -5.00
N LEU A 286 1.11 11.02 -4.92
CA LEU A 286 2.17 10.92 -5.93
C LEU A 286 1.75 9.89 -6.96
N VAL A 287 1.81 10.27 -8.24
CA VAL A 287 1.42 9.43 -9.38
C VAL A 287 2.67 9.10 -10.20
N PHE A 288 2.87 7.81 -10.45
CA PHE A 288 3.97 7.28 -11.25
C PHE A 288 3.42 6.37 -12.35
N ASP A 289 4.19 6.19 -13.43
CA ASP A 289 3.97 5.08 -14.37
C ASP A 289 4.56 3.77 -13.83
N LEU A 290 4.38 2.67 -14.56
CA LEU A 290 4.87 1.35 -14.15
C LEU A 290 6.40 1.19 -14.25
N GLU A 291 7.06 2.07 -14.99
CA GLU A 291 8.51 2.19 -15.06
C GLU A 291 9.08 3.03 -13.91
N GLY A 292 8.22 3.58 -13.04
CA GLY A 292 8.61 4.41 -11.90
C GLY A 292 8.99 5.85 -12.27
N ASN A 293 8.60 6.33 -13.44
CA ASN A 293 8.74 7.74 -13.77
C ASN A 293 7.63 8.52 -13.03
N TYR A 294 8.03 9.58 -12.35
CA TYR A 294 7.11 10.50 -11.71
C TYR A 294 6.30 11.27 -12.77
N LEU A 295 4.99 11.30 -12.60
CA LEU A 295 4.08 11.98 -13.51
C LEU A 295 3.54 13.28 -12.94
N LYS A 296 3.06 13.28 -11.70
CA LYS A 296 2.47 14.44 -11.02
C LYS A 296 2.22 14.18 -9.54
N THR A 297 1.99 15.26 -8.79
CA THR A 297 1.41 15.25 -7.44
C THR A 297 0.01 15.85 -7.51
N LEU A 298 -0.96 15.17 -6.92
CA LEU A 298 -2.33 15.64 -6.73
C LEU A 298 -2.48 16.06 -5.26
N ASP A 299 -2.69 17.34 -5.01
CA ASP A 299 -2.95 17.88 -3.69
C ASP A 299 -4.46 17.83 -3.43
N VAL A 300 -4.86 16.94 -2.52
CA VAL A 300 -6.29 16.72 -2.17
C VAL A 300 -6.74 17.68 -1.07
N GLY A 301 -5.80 18.17 -0.27
CA GLY A 301 -6.07 19.09 0.84
C GLY A 301 -6.72 18.44 2.07
N TYR A 302 -7.21 17.19 1.99
CA TYR A 302 -7.79 16.44 3.11
C TYR A 302 -6.82 15.37 3.62
N LYS A 303 -6.88 15.05 4.92
CA LYS A 303 -6.06 14.00 5.56
C LYS A 303 -6.49 12.61 5.10
N ILE A 304 -5.71 11.99 4.23
CA ILE A 304 -5.98 10.66 3.64
C ILE A 304 -5.67 9.58 4.68
N VAL A 305 -6.63 8.71 4.97
CA VAL A 305 -6.44 7.52 5.81
C VAL A 305 -6.08 6.31 4.96
N ASP A 306 -6.91 5.98 3.98
CA ASP A 306 -6.68 4.89 3.02
C ASP A 306 -7.56 5.11 1.77
N PHE A 307 -7.30 4.36 0.72
CA PHE A 307 -8.09 4.44 -0.52
C PHE A 307 -8.09 3.12 -1.27
N CYS A 308 -9.08 2.95 -2.13
CA CYS A 308 -9.12 1.88 -3.12
C CYS A 308 -9.34 2.43 -4.53
N TYR A 309 -9.07 1.59 -5.53
CA TYR A 309 -9.28 1.91 -6.93
C TYR A 309 -10.46 1.11 -7.48
N ASP A 310 -11.49 1.83 -7.91
CA ASP A 310 -12.61 1.28 -8.67
C ASP A 310 -12.22 1.28 -10.16
N ARG A 311 -11.74 0.12 -10.62
CA ARG A 311 -11.22 -0.06 -11.99
C ARG A 311 -12.28 0.18 -13.05
N GLU A 312 -13.52 -0.21 -12.79
CA GLU A 312 -14.61 -0.12 -13.74
C GLU A 312 -15.00 1.34 -14.04
N ASN A 313 -15.05 2.16 -12.99
CA ASN A 313 -15.38 3.59 -13.11
C ASN A 313 -14.13 4.49 -13.22
N ASN A 314 -12.93 3.90 -13.22
CA ASN A 314 -11.63 4.59 -13.27
C ASN A 314 -11.53 5.74 -12.25
N ARG A 315 -11.85 5.45 -10.98
CA ARG A 315 -11.86 6.42 -9.89
C ARG A 315 -11.20 5.87 -8.63
N LEU A 316 -10.75 6.77 -7.76
CA LEU A 316 -10.37 6.44 -6.39
C LEU A 316 -11.60 6.65 -5.49
N ILE A 317 -11.75 5.78 -4.49
CA ILE A 317 -12.65 5.99 -3.36
C ILE A 317 -11.75 6.09 -2.13
N ILE A 318 -11.83 7.23 -1.44
CA ILE A 318 -10.87 7.62 -0.41
C ILE A 318 -11.60 7.76 0.92
N ASN A 319 -11.01 7.24 2.00
CA ASN A 319 -11.39 7.60 3.36
C ASN A 319 -10.48 8.72 3.86
N PHE A 320 -11.07 9.78 4.37
CA PHE A 320 -10.41 10.91 5.00
C PHE A 320 -10.65 10.93 6.51
N ASN A 321 -9.73 11.52 7.25
CA ASN A 321 -9.93 11.92 8.65
C ASN A 321 -9.98 13.43 8.71
N ASP A 322 -11.01 14.02 8.11
CA ASP A 322 -11.16 15.45 7.90
C ASP A 322 -12.64 15.85 7.87
N GLU A 323 -12.97 17.08 7.39
CA GLU A 323 -14.34 17.62 7.27
C GLU A 323 -15.28 16.70 6.48
N ILE A 324 -14.78 16.07 5.41
CA ILE A 324 -15.47 15.00 4.69
C ILE A 324 -14.83 13.66 5.05
N GLN A 325 -15.63 12.61 5.18
CA GLN A 325 -15.11 11.29 5.52
C GLN A 325 -14.78 10.45 4.28
N PHE A 326 -15.62 10.50 3.26
CA PHE A 326 -15.40 9.75 2.02
C PHE A 326 -15.54 10.65 0.79
N GLY A 327 -14.70 10.39 -0.23
CA GLY A 327 -14.75 11.11 -1.48
C GLY A 327 -14.12 10.35 -2.65
#